data_376864152da315fb762c4dbbe3487461
#
_entry.id   376864152da315fb762c4dbbe3487461
#
_cell.length_a   1.000
_cell.length_b   1.000
_cell.length_c   1.000
_cell.angle_alpha   90.00
_cell.angle_beta   90.00
_cell.angle_gamma   90.00
#
_symmetry.space_group_name_H-M   'P 1'
#
loop_
_entity.id
_entity.type
_entity.pdbx_description
1 polymer ?
#
loop_
_entity_poly.entity_id
_entity_poly.type
_entity_poly.pdbx_seq_one_letter_code
_entity_poly.pdbx_strand_id
1 'polypeptide(L)'
;MLISVITVTYNALPALKKTLQSVWEQTYPEVECIVVDGASTDGTPQYLAGLKPTIPLIYTSAPDQGIYDAMNKGIAMAHGEYCIFMNAADTFVGPQALEEVVAQGMVDDVVYGDILKEGNIKPAAKPQNSHKMYYCHQAVFTRTQCLRDFPFDINHKMSADFKQSKQLFLAGKSFRHIPIVVTDYDTTGISNTRRSNGLLDNIKVIRETDSWKEQVRLLPRLLFSYISCKFRGK
;
A
#
# COMPACT_ATOMS: atom_id res chain seq x y z
N MET A 1 -19.02 -7.28 5.84
CA MET A 1 -18.11 -7.13 4.66
C MET A 1 -16.70 -7.44 5.13
N LEU A 2 -16.11 -8.54 4.66
CA LEU A 2 -14.78 -8.97 5.09
C LEU A 2 -13.69 -8.05 4.49
N ILE A 3 -12.73 -7.61 5.31
CA ILE A 3 -11.55 -6.84 4.90
C ILE A 3 -10.30 -7.70 5.12
N SER A 4 -9.49 -7.86 4.08
CA SER A 4 -8.17 -8.50 4.16
C SER A 4 -7.11 -7.45 4.43
N VAL A 5 -6.48 -7.50 5.61
CA VAL A 5 -5.31 -6.69 5.94
C VAL A 5 -4.06 -7.48 5.54
N ILE A 6 -3.36 -7.03 4.52
CA ILE A 6 -2.17 -7.69 3.97
C ILE A 6 -0.93 -6.99 4.51
N THR A 7 -0.06 -7.75 5.18
CA THR A 7 1.23 -7.30 5.70
C THR A 7 2.35 -8.06 5.02
N VAL A 8 3.27 -7.34 4.38
CA VAL A 8 4.49 -7.94 3.82
C VAL A 8 5.69 -7.58 4.70
N THR A 9 6.61 -8.53 4.87
CA THR A 9 7.76 -8.36 5.77
C THR A 9 9.00 -9.11 5.23
N TYR A 10 10.18 -8.56 5.50
CA TYR A 10 11.45 -9.22 5.28
C TYR A 10 12.50 -8.73 6.28
N ASN A 11 12.97 -9.60 7.16
CA ASN A 11 13.94 -9.30 8.23
C ASN A 11 13.56 -8.04 9.04
N ALA A 12 12.30 -7.95 9.46
CA ALA A 12 11.74 -6.79 10.14
C ALA A 12 10.83 -7.17 11.32
N LEU A 13 11.20 -8.21 12.10
CA LEU A 13 10.37 -8.75 13.17
C LEU A 13 9.87 -7.70 14.18
N PRO A 14 10.68 -6.75 14.67
CA PRO A 14 10.17 -5.73 15.59
C PRO A 14 9.08 -4.83 14.96
N ALA A 15 9.27 -4.45 13.71
CA ALA A 15 8.33 -3.65 12.95
C ALA A 15 7.03 -4.43 12.65
N LEU A 16 7.16 -5.71 12.25
CA LEU A 16 6.02 -6.60 12.06
C LEU A 16 5.17 -6.72 13.32
N LYS A 17 5.78 -6.90 14.49
CA LYS A 17 5.06 -6.97 15.78
C LYS A 17 4.22 -5.74 16.05
N LYS A 18 4.76 -4.54 15.78
CA LYS A 18 4.05 -3.28 15.93
C LYS A 18 2.83 -3.22 15.01
N THR A 19 3.01 -3.56 13.75
CA THR A 19 1.93 -3.60 12.76
C THR A 19 0.84 -4.57 13.16
N LEU A 20 1.19 -5.82 13.46
CA LEU A 20 0.22 -6.86 13.83
C LEU A 20 -0.54 -6.50 15.10
N GLN A 21 0.11 -5.86 16.09
CA GLN A 21 -0.56 -5.37 17.28
C GLN A 21 -1.69 -4.39 16.91
N SER A 22 -1.44 -3.43 16.01
CA SER A 22 -2.46 -2.48 15.56
C SER A 22 -3.61 -3.13 14.79
N VAL A 23 -3.35 -4.28 14.14
CA VAL A 23 -4.39 -5.08 13.46
C VAL A 23 -5.24 -5.83 14.49
N TRP A 24 -4.61 -6.46 15.50
CA TRP A 24 -5.33 -7.20 16.55
C TRP A 24 -6.20 -6.29 17.44
N GLU A 25 -5.86 -5.02 17.52
CA GLU A 25 -6.61 -4.01 18.28
C GLU A 25 -7.84 -3.47 17.55
N GLN A 26 -8.06 -3.80 16.27
CA GLN A 26 -9.21 -3.29 15.53
C GLN A 26 -10.52 -3.82 16.09
N THR A 27 -11.48 -2.91 16.28
CA THR A 27 -12.83 -3.23 16.82
C THR A 27 -13.78 -3.78 15.75
N TYR A 28 -13.49 -3.54 14.46
CA TYR A 28 -14.28 -4.07 13.37
C TYR A 28 -14.14 -5.60 13.29
N PRO A 29 -15.23 -6.39 13.38
CA PRO A 29 -15.13 -7.85 13.57
C PRO A 29 -14.83 -8.64 12.27
N GLU A 30 -15.19 -8.10 11.11
CA GLU A 30 -15.07 -8.80 9.82
C GLU A 30 -13.70 -8.50 9.18
N VAL A 31 -12.62 -9.00 9.80
CA VAL A 31 -11.23 -8.79 9.36
C VAL A 31 -10.51 -10.13 9.31
N GLU A 32 -9.71 -10.34 8.29
CA GLU A 32 -8.65 -11.34 8.25
C GLU A 32 -7.28 -10.66 8.10
N CYS A 33 -6.26 -11.23 8.69
CA CYS A 33 -4.88 -10.79 8.56
C CYS A 33 -4.10 -11.78 7.69
N ILE A 34 -3.38 -11.25 6.68
CA ILE A 34 -2.54 -12.05 5.80
C ILE A 34 -1.11 -11.55 5.92
N VAL A 35 -0.19 -12.42 6.30
CA VAL A 35 1.23 -12.08 6.40
C VAL A 35 2.03 -12.85 5.35
N VAL A 36 2.75 -12.10 4.52
CA VAL A 36 3.69 -12.67 3.54
C VAL A 36 5.11 -12.30 3.96
N ASP A 37 5.84 -13.29 4.41
CA ASP A 37 7.24 -13.18 4.82
C ASP A 37 8.17 -13.65 3.70
N GLY A 38 9.11 -12.80 3.31
CA GLY A 38 10.09 -13.04 2.24
C GLY A 38 11.22 -14.02 2.62
N ALA A 39 10.95 -15.05 3.41
CA ALA A 39 11.93 -15.98 3.99
C ALA A 39 12.92 -15.27 4.92
N SER A 40 12.42 -14.56 5.90
CA SER A 40 13.21 -13.89 6.94
C SER A 40 14.02 -14.86 7.79
N THR A 41 15.17 -14.39 8.26
CA THR A 41 16.08 -15.14 9.14
C THR A 41 16.20 -14.57 10.55
N ASP A 42 15.42 -13.53 10.86
CA ASP A 42 15.44 -12.77 12.12
C ASP A 42 14.50 -13.32 13.21
N GLY A 43 13.94 -14.53 13.00
CA GLY A 43 12.95 -15.13 13.90
C GLY A 43 11.50 -14.87 13.52
N THR A 44 11.23 -14.17 12.42
CA THR A 44 9.88 -13.89 11.92
C THR A 44 9.06 -15.16 11.70
N PRO A 45 9.55 -16.22 11.00
CA PRO A 45 8.77 -17.44 10.78
C PRO A 45 8.37 -18.13 12.08
N GLN A 46 9.28 -18.20 13.06
CA GLN A 46 9.04 -18.81 14.37
C GLN A 46 8.01 -18.01 15.17
N TYR A 47 8.09 -16.68 15.09
CA TYR A 47 7.11 -15.80 15.72
C TYR A 47 5.70 -16.01 15.14
N LEU A 48 5.56 -16.03 13.81
CA LEU A 48 4.27 -16.26 13.14
C LEU A 48 3.67 -17.63 13.51
N ALA A 49 4.49 -18.68 13.53
CA ALA A 49 4.04 -20.02 13.91
C ALA A 49 3.56 -20.13 15.36
N GLY A 50 4.07 -19.28 16.26
CA GLY A 50 3.69 -19.26 17.68
C GLY A 50 2.47 -18.37 17.99
N LEU A 51 1.95 -17.59 17.04
CA LEU A 51 0.83 -16.68 17.27
C LEU A 51 -0.49 -17.43 17.51
N LYS A 52 -1.31 -16.89 18.40
CA LYS A 52 -2.69 -17.29 18.64
C LYS A 52 -3.59 -16.03 18.62
N PRO A 53 -3.77 -15.41 17.46
CA PRO A 53 -4.47 -14.15 17.35
C PRO A 53 -5.99 -14.32 17.51
N THR A 54 -6.67 -13.23 17.86
CA THR A 54 -8.13 -13.14 17.92
C THR A 54 -8.77 -12.97 16.54
N ILE A 55 -8.02 -12.42 15.58
CA ILE A 55 -8.42 -12.23 14.18
C ILE A 55 -7.83 -13.40 13.36
N PRO A 56 -8.56 -13.98 12.39
CA PRO A 56 -8.04 -15.03 11.53
C PRO A 56 -6.72 -14.62 10.87
N LEU A 57 -5.69 -15.45 11.05
CA LEU A 57 -4.35 -15.22 10.49
C LEU A 57 -4.02 -16.29 9.45
N ILE A 58 -3.69 -15.84 8.26
CA ILE A 58 -3.14 -16.64 7.18
C ILE A 58 -1.72 -16.14 6.93
N TYR A 59 -0.73 -17.03 6.86
CA TYR A 59 0.63 -16.58 6.57
C TYR A 59 1.41 -17.57 5.71
N THR A 60 2.42 -17.04 5.02
CA THR A 60 3.42 -17.82 4.30
C THR A 60 4.81 -17.23 4.55
N SER A 61 5.84 -18.09 4.56
CA SER A 61 7.23 -17.67 4.64
C SER A 61 7.99 -18.40 3.53
N ALA A 62 8.30 -17.65 2.47
CA ALA A 62 8.99 -18.16 1.29
C ALA A 62 9.70 -17.03 0.54
N PRO A 63 10.81 -17.31 -0.19
CA PRO A 63 11.49 -16.30 -0.98
C PRO A 63 10.55 -15.58 -1.95
N ASP A 64 10.77 -14.28 -2.13
CA ASP A 64 10.06 -13.45 -3.08
C ASP A 64 11.02 -12.65 -4.00
N GLN A 65 10.46 -11.99 -5.00
CA GLN A 65 11.19 -11.13 -5.93
C GLN A 65 11.13 -9.64 -5.52
N GLY A 66 10.76 -9.35 -4.27
CA GLY A 66 10.63 -8.03 -3.68
C GLY A 66 9.20 -7.74 -3.21
N ILE A 67 9.02 -6.58 -2.61
CA ILE A 67 7.80 -6.18 -1.89
C ILE A 67 6.51 -6.38 -2.70
N TYR A 68 6.51 -6.06 -3.98
CA TYR A 68 5.31 -6.17 -4.83
C TYR A 68 4.99 -7.61 -5.23
N ASP A 69 5.98 -8.50 -5.30
CA ASP A 69 5.74 -9.94 -5.46
C ASP A 69 5.10 -10.50 -4.18
N ALA A 70 5.60 -10.12 -3.01
CA ALA A 70 5.00 -10.47 -1.74
C ALA A 70 3.55 -9.94 -1.61
N MET A 71 3.28 -8.70 -2.05
CA MET A 71 1.93 -8.13 -2.08
C MET A 71 1.00 -8.92 -3.01
N ASN A 72 1.46 -9.31 -4.20
CA ASN A 72 0.68 -10.14 -5.13
C ASN A 72 0.36 -11.51 -4.54
N LYS A 73 1.30 -12.14 -3.82
CA LYS A 73 1.05 -13.39 -3.08
C LYS A 73 -0.04 -13.18 -2.01
N GLY A 74 0.01 -12.05 -1.28
CA GLY A 74 -1.01 -11.68 -0.31
C GLY A 74 -2.40 -11.52 -0.93
N ILE A 75 -2.50 -10.85 -2.09
CA ILE A 75 -3.76 -10.71 -2.86
C ILE A 75 -4.33 -12.08 -3.26
N ALA A 76 -3.46 -13.02 -3.66
CA ALA A 76 -3.90 -14.37 -4.04
C ALA A 76 -4.51 -15.14 -2.85
N MET A 77 -4.05 -14.85 -1.63
CA MET A 77 -4.53 -15.48 -0.39
C MET A 77 -5.76 -14.78 0.21
N ALA A 78 -6.11 -13.58 -0.24
CA ALA A 78 -7.18 -12.77 0.33
C ALA A 78 -8.57 -13.30 0.01
N HIS A 79 -9.46 -13.33 1.01
CA HIS A 79 -10.86 -13.70 0.89
C HIS A 79 -11.81 -12.50 1.06
N GLY A 80 -11.30 -11.38 1.60
CA GLY A 80 -12.08 -10.16 1.82
C GLY A 80 -12.57 -9.52 0.52
N GLU A 81 -13.66 -8.78 0.63
CA GLU A 81 -14.18 -7.97 -0.47
C GLU A 81 -13.23 -6.82 -0.82
N TYR A 82 -12.54 -6.29 0.19
CA TYR A 82 -11.51 -5.28 0.05
C TYR A 82 -10.21 -5.73 0.69
N CYS A 83 -9.09 -5.29 0.09
CA CYS A 83 -7.77 -5.41 0.69
C CYS A 83 -7.23 -4.03 1.05
N ILE A 84 -6.50 -3.97 2.18
CA ILE A 84 -5.62 -2.87 2.56
C ILE A 84 -4.22 -3.43 2.81
N PHE A 85 -3.19 -2.70 2.40
CA PHE A 85 -1.80 -3.07 2.67
C PHE A 85 -1.27 -2.28 3.88
N MET A 86 -0.98 -3.00 4.94
CA MET A 86 -0.36 -2.47 6.14
C MET A 86 1.03 -3.11 6.28
N ASN A 87 2.04 -2.49 5.66
CA ASN A 87 3.39 -3.06 5.65
C ASN A 87 4.04 -3.01 7.03
N ALA A 88 5.07 -3.83 7.25
CA ALA A 88 5.80 -3.83 8.51
C ALA A 88 6.33 -2.43 8.85
N ALA A 89 6.01 -1.92 10.03
CA ALA A 89 6.18 -0.62 10.64
C ALA A 89 4.98 0.35 10.52
N ASP A 90 4.15 0.26 9.49
CA ASP A 90 2.91 1.03 9.41
C ASP A 90 1.87 0.50 10.41
N THR A 91 1.01 1.37 10.93
CA THR A 91 -0.04 0.98 11.89
C THR A 91 -1.34 1.69 11.59
N PHE A 92 -2.45 1.09 11.95
CA PHE A 92 -3.71 1.83 12.04
C PHE A 92 -3.57 2.96 13.06
N VAL A 93 -4.21 4.10 12.82
CA VAL A 93 -4.14 5.28 13.70
C VAL A 93 -4.80 5.03 15.06
N GLY A 94 -5.70 4.07 15.14
CA GLY A 94 -6.39 3.67 16.37
C GLY A 94 -7.25 2.44 16.17
N PRO A 95 -7.83 1.90 17.25
CA PRO A 95 -8.58 0.64 17.19
C PRO A 95 -9.91 0.73 16.41
N GLN A 96 -10.48 1.91 16.23
CA GLN A 96 -11.73 2.12 15.49
C GLN A 96 -11.51 2.44 14.00
N ALA A 97 -10.27 2.49 13.51
CA ALA A 97 -9.96 2.96 12.16
C ALA A 97 -10.74 2.19 11.06
N LEU A 98 -10.80 0.88 11.13
CA LEU A 98 -11.56 0.07 10.17
C LEU A 98 -13.09 0.27 10.32
N GLU A 99 -13.60 0.35 11.53
CA GLU A 99 -15.02 0.57 11.81
C GLU A 99 -15.49 1.92 11.27
N GLU A 100 -14.71 2.98 11.50
CA GLU A 100 -14.98 4.33 10.98
C GLU A 100 -14.98 4.37 9.45
N VAL A 101 -14.04 3.69 8.80
CA VAL A 101 -13.97 3.58 7.33
C VAL A 101 -15.21 2.86 6.78
N VAL A 102 -15.57 1.72 7.36
CA VAL A 102 -16.74 0.94 6.92
C VAL A 102 -18.03 1.71 7.11
N ALA A 103 -18.16 2.48 8.20
CA ALA A 103 -19.31 3.34 8.47
C ALA A 103 -19.55 4.42 7.40
N GLN A 104 -18.52 4.81 6.62
CA GLN A 104 -18.67 5.73 5.49
C GLN A 104 -19.32 5.09 4.25
N GLY A 105 -19.51 3.76 4.26
CA GLY A 105 -20.07 3.01 3.14
C GLY A 105 -19.01 2.77 2.04
N MET A 106 -18.51 1.56 1.95
CA MET A 106 -17.52 1.15 0.95
C MET A 106 -18.23 0.52 -0.25
N VAL A 107 -18.54 1.32 -1.27
CA VAL A 107 -19.24 0.88 -2.50
C VAL A 107 -18.38 1.04 -3.75
N ASP A 108 -17.37 1.90 -3.69
CA ASP A 108 -16.48 2.21 -4.82
C ASP A 108 -15.38 1.15 -4.99
N ASP A 109 -14.80 1.06 -6.18
CA ASP A 109 -13.70 0.11 -6.47
C ASP A 109 -12.47 0.39 -5.61
N VAL A 110 -12.21 1.69 -5.32
CA VAL A 110 -11.10 2.16 -4.51
C VAL A 110 -11.60 3.22 -3.53
N VAL A 111 -11.52 2.91 -2.23
CA VAL A 111 -11.83 3.84 -1.14
C VAL A 111 -10.53 4.18 -0.43
N TYR A 112 -10.25 5.46 -0.19
CA TYR A 112 -9.00 5.87 0.42
C TYR A 112 -9.19 7.03 1.40
N GLY A 113 -8.40 6.99 2.45
CA GLY A 113 -8.40 8.00 3.51
C GLY A 113 -7.12 8.82 3.56
N ASP A 114 -7.02 9.58 4.63
CA ASP A 114 -5.87 10.39 4.98
C ASP A 114 -4.86 9.59 5.83
N ILE A 115 -3.66 10.11 6.01
CA ILE A 115 -2.66 9.51 6.89
C ILE A 115 -2.17 10.49 7.96
N LEU A 116 -1.72 9.93 9.08
CA LEU A 116 -0.86 10.62 10.02
C LEU A 116 0.59 10.41 9.58
N LYS A 117 1.35 11.46 9.47
CA LYS A 117 2.77 11.41 9.11
C LYS A 117 3.55 12.36 10.00
N GLU A 118 4.44 11.81 10.83
CA GLU A 118 5.24 12.61 11.78
C GLU A 118 4.37 13.55 12.64
N GLY A 119 3.26 13.01 13.16
CA GLY A 119 2.30 13.75 13.98
C GLY A 119 1.41 14.75 13.24
N ASN A 120 1.48 14.82 11.90
CA ASN A 120 0.69 15.74 11.09
C ASN A 120 -0.25 14.97 10.15
N ILE A 121 -1.51 15.38 10.09
CA ILE A 121 -2.46 14.84 9.13
C ILE A 121 -2.04 15.28 7.71
N LYS A 122 -1.92 14.32 6.82
CA LYS A 122 -1.69 14.52 5.39
C LYS A 122 -2.91 14.07 4.62
N PRO A 123 -3.75 15.02 4.17
CA PRO A 123 -4.94 14.68 3.40
C PRO A 123 -4.56 14.13 2.03
N ALA A 124 -5.33 13.16 1.58
CA ALA A 124 -5.25 12.65 0.22
C ALA A 124 -5.84 13.68 -0.77
N ALA A 125 -5.38 13.63 -2.02
CA ALA A 125 -5.89 14.50 -3.07
C ALA A 125 -7.00 13.80 -3.88
N LYS A 126 -7.71 14.57 -4.71
CA LYS A 126 -8.71 14.02 -5.63
C LYS A 126 -8.06 13.16 -6.71
N PRO A 127 -8.76 12.09 -7.16
CA PRO A 127 -8.27 11.23 -8.23
C PRO A 127 -8.04 12.04 -9.51
N GLN A 128 -6.90 11.81 -10.14
CA GLN A 128 -6.56 12.44 -11.40
C GLN A 128 -5.42 11.67 -12.09
N ASN A 129 -5.34 11.75 -13.40
CA ASN A 129 -4.14 11.32 -14.08
C ASN A 129 -2.97 12.25 -13.76
N SER A 130 -2.01 11.80 -12.97
CA SER A 130 -0.95 12.59 -12.36
C SER A 130 0.43 11.96 -12.56
N HIS A 131 1.47 12.75 -12.29
CA HIS A 131 2.86 12.30 -12.25
C HIS A 131 3.27 11.72 -10.88
N LYS A 132 2.36 11.67 -9.92
CA LYS A 132 2.57 11.15 -8.56
C LYS A 132 1.27 10.58 -8.00
N MET A 133 1.39 9.74 -6.98
CA MET A 133 0.25 9.27 -6.19
C MET A 133 -0.53 10.44 -5.59
N TYR A 134 -1.84 10.32 -5.53
CA TYR A 134 -2.74 11.30 -4.90
C TYR A 134 -3.25 10.82 -3.54
N TYR A 135 -2.93 9.59 -3.13
CA TYR A 135 -3.14 9.02 -1.81
C TYR A 135 -1.91 8.27 -1.32
N CYS A 136 -1.88 7.90 -0.07
CA CYS A 136 -0.88 6.99 0.48
C CYS A 136 -1.36 5.55 0.34
N HIS A 137 -0.48 4.65 -0.13
CA HIS A 137 -0.81 3.25 -0.38
C HIS A 137 -1.35 2.53 0.87
N GLN A 138 -0.87 2.89 2.06
CA GLN A 138 -1.27 2.30 3.33
C GLN A 138 -2.64 2.76 3.87
N ALA A 139 -3.28 3.73 3.20
CA ALA A 139 -4.61 4.22 3.56
C ALA A 139 -5.64 3.94 2.46
N VAL A 140 -5.42 2.90 1.65
CA VAL A 140 -6.26 2.57 0.49
C VAL A 140 -6.86 1.19 0.63
N PHE A 141 -8.18 1.14 0.50
CA PHE A 141 -8.97 -0.07 0.40
C PHE A 141 -9.35 -0.27 -1.07
N THR A 142 -8.84 -1.31 -1.67
CA THR A 142 -9.15 -1.64 -3.07
C THR A 142 -9.94 -2.94 -3.11
N ARG A 143 -11.00 -2.98 -3.92
CA ARG A 143 -11.72 -4.24 -4.14
C ARG A 143 -10.73 -5.33 -4.56
N THR A 144 -10.81 -6.47 -3.88
CA THR A 144 -9.90 -7.60 -4.12
C THR A 144 -9.90 -8.03 -5.58
N GLN A 145 -11.06 -7.99 -6.25
CA GLN A 145 -11.14 -8.30 -7.67
C GLN A 145 -10.36 -7.30 -8.53
N CYS A 146 -10.40 -6.00 -8.20
CA CYS A 146 -9.59 -5.00 -8.90
C CYS A 146 -8.09 -5.26 -8.76
N LEU A 147 -7.64 -5.70 -7.58
CA LEU A 147 -6.24 -6.07 -7.37
C LEU A 147 -5.83 -7.32 -8.17
N ARG A 148 -6.75 -8.27 -8.35
CA ARG A 148 -6.54 -9.47 -9.18
C ARG A 148 -6.51 -9.16 -10.66
N ASP A 149 -7.38 -8.24 -11.12
CA ASP A 149 -7.43 -7.80 -12.52
C ASP A 149 -6.24 -6.92 -12.90
N PHE A 150 -5.72 -6.16 -11.94
CA PHE A 150 -4.59 -5.24 -12.07
C PHE A 150 -3.52 -5.53 -11.01
N PRO A 151 -2.80 -6.65 -11.09
CA PRO A 151 -1.76 -6.99 -10.11
C PRO A 151 -0.58 -5.99 -10.17
N PHE A 152 0.19 -5.93 -9.11
CA PHE A 152 1.42 -5.13 -9.09
C PHE A 152 2.42 -5.67 -10.12
N ASP A 153 2.92 -4.78 -10.98
CA ASP A 153 3.98 -5.14 -11.93
C ASP A 153 5.34 -5.17 -11.21
N ILE A 154 5.85 -6.37 -11.01
CA ILE A 154 7.10 -6.61 -10.27
C ILE A 154 8.35 -6.07 -10.96
N ASN A 155 8.26 -5.62 -12.23
CA ASN A 155 9.35 -4.93 -12.91
C ASN A 155 9.55 -3.49 -12.40
N HIS A 156 8.52 -2.90 -11.79
CA HIS A 156 8.56 -1.60 -11.13
C HIS A 156 8.89 -1.76 -9.64
N LYS A 157 10.19 -1.77 -9.31
CA LYS A 157 10.64 -2.06 -7.92
C LYS A 157 10.28 -0.98 -6.90
N MET A 158 9.91 0.23 -7.34
CA MET A 158 9.65 1.38 -6.46
C MET A 158 8.27 2.00 -6.66
N SER A 159 7.57 1.68 -7.74
CA SER A 159 6.37 2.41 -8.19
C SER A 159 5.30 1.51 -8.82
N ALA A 160 5.27 0.21 -8.48
CA ALA A 160 4.22 -0.67 -8.98
C ALA A 160 2.84 -0.28 -8.44
N ASP A 161 2.75 0.26 -7.21
CA ASP A 161 1.55 0.86 -6.61
C ASP A 161 1.07 2.08 -7.41
N PHE A 162 1.98 2.95 -7.82
CA PHE A 162 1.66 4.07 -8.70
C PHE A 162 1.16 3.60 -10.07
N LYS A 163 1.81 2.60 -10.67
CA LYS A 163 1.36 1.99 -11.94
C LYS A 163 -0.05 1.41 -11.81
N GLN A 164 -0.29 0.62 -10.80
CA GLN A 164 -1.60 0.02 -10.54
C GLN A 164 -2.68 1.08 -10.34
N SER A 165 -2.42 2.11 -9.52
CA SER A 165 -3.34 3.22 -9.31
C SER A 165 -3.70 3.93 -10.63
N LYS A 166 -2.72 4.16 -11.51
CA LYS A 166 -2.96 4.73 -12.84
C LYS A 166 -3.79 3.80 -13.73
N GLN A 167 -3.49 2.51 -13.74
CA GLN A 167 -4.24 1.53 -14.52
C GLN A 167 -5.70 1.47 -14.08
N LEU A 168 -5.98 1.44 -12.78
CA LEU A 168 -7.34 1.50 -12.24
C LEU A 168 -8.05 2.79 -12.65
N PHE A 169 -7.37 3.94 -12.55
CA PHE A 169 -7.94 5.23 -12.95
C PHE A 169 -8.25 5.26 -14.46
N LEU A 170 -7.31 4.83 -15.30
CA LEU A 170 -7.46 4.82 -16.76
C LEU A 170 -8.52 3.80 -17.23
N ALA A 171 -8.73 2.73 -16.47
CA ALA A 171 -9.80 1.75 -16.69
C ALA A 171 -11.19 2.25 -16.24
N GLY A 172 -11.31 3.49 -15.74
CA GLY A 172 -12.57 4.08 -15.32
C GLY A 172 -13.13 3.51 -14.02
N LYS A 173 -12.29 2.90 -13.18
CA LYS A 173 -12.70 2.42 -11.86
C LYS A 173 -13.12 3.58 -10.97
N SER A 174 -14.09 3.35 -10.09
CA SER A 174 -14.58 4.37 -9.16
C SER A 174 -13.64 4.58 -7.99
N PHE A 175 -13.43 5.86 -7.62
CA PHE A 175 -12.56 6.25 -6.52
C PHE A 175 -13.31 7.17 -5.55
N ARG A 176 -13.23 6.87 -4.26
CA ARG A 176 -13.85 7.68 -3.21
C ARG A 176 -12.85 8.05 -2.13
N HIS A 177 -12.64 9.35 -1.92
CA HIS A 177 -11.94 9.86 -0.75
C HIS A 177 -12.90 9.94 0.43
N ILE A 178 -12.47 9.42 1.57
CA ILE A 178 -13.13 9.59 2.87
C ILE A 178 -12.22 10.44 3.78
N PRO A 179 -12.74 11.47 4.46
CA PRO A 179 -11.93 12.37 5.29
C PRO A 179 -11.65 11.76 6.67
N ILE A 180 -11.08 10.55 6.68
CA ILE A 180 -10.71 9.79 7.87
C ILE A 180 -9.22 9.52 7.82
N VAL A 181 -8.52 9.71 8.93
CA VAL A 181 -7.13 9.30 9.09
C VAL A 181 -7.11 7.80 9.37
N VAL A 182 -6.56 7.02 8.45
CA VAL A 182 -6.56 5.55 8.52
C VAL A 182 -5.31 5.02 9.18
N THR A 183 -4.15 5.56 8.79
CA THR A 183 -2.84 4.97 9.06
C THR A 183 -1.89 5.99 9.65
N ASP A 184 -1.13 5.59 10.66
CA ASP A 184 0.11 6.26 11.08
C ASP A 184 1.26 5.69 10.23
N TYR A 185 1.71 6.51 9.27
CA TYR A 185 2.65 6.11 8.22
C TYR A 185 4.09 6.19 8.70
N ASP A 186 4.80 5.07 8.60
CA ASP A 186 6.24 5.03 8.90
C ASP A 186 7.09 5.70 7.81
N THR A 187 7.95 6.63 8.23
CA THR A 187 8.82 7.38 7.30
C THR A 187 10.19 6.74 7.06
N THR A 188 10.50 5.62 7.73
CA THR A 188 11.80 4.95 7.62
C THR A 188 11.90 4.01 6.42
N GLY A 189 10.78 3.76 5.74
CA GLY A 189 10.68 2.83 4.62
C GLY A 189 11.54 3.20 3.40
N ILE A 190 11.77 2.21 2.52
CA ILE A 190 12.64 2.29 1.33
C ILE A 190 12.23 3.43 0.38
N SER A 191 10.94 3.70 0.24
CA SER A 191 10.41 4.75 -0.62
C SER A 191 10.87 6.16 -0.22
N ASN A 192 11.13 6.39 1.06
CA ASN A 192 11.64 7.66 1.56
C ASN A 192 13.16 7.80 1.43
N THR A 193 13.90 6.68 1.53
CA THR A 193 15.37 6.67 1.51
C THR A 193 15.96 6.66 0.09
N ARG A 194 15.22 6.14 -0.91
CA ARG A 194 15.66 6.02 -2.31
C ARG A 194 14.78 6.82 -3.27
N ARG A 195 14.53 8.08 -2.95
CA ARG A 195 13.58 8.94 -3.68
C ARG A 195 13.90 9.09 -5.17
N SER A 196 15.18 9.22 -5.56
CA SER A 196 15.56 9.35 -6.96
C SER A 196 15.20 8.11 -7.80
N ASN A 197 15.32 6.91 -7.22
CA ASN A 197 14.95 5.67 -7.89
C ASN A 197 13.42 5.60 -8.12
N GLY A 198 12.62 6.03 -7.13
CA GLY A 198 11.16 6.13 -7.27
C GLY A 198 10.75 7.11 -8.38
N LEU A 199 11.41 8.27 -8.47
CA LEU A 199 11.14 9.24 -9.56
C LEU A 199 11.48 8.69 -10.94
N LEU A 200 12.58 7.95 -11.08
CA LEU A 200 12.92 7.26 -12.33
C LEU A 200 11.90 6.20 -12.71
N ASP A 201 11.46 5.43 -11.73
CA ASP A 201 10.46 4.37 -11.94
C ASP A 201 9.11 4.99 -12.34
N ASN A 202 8.70 6.10 -11.72
CA ASN A 202 7.52 6.86 -12.14
C ASN A 202 7.60 7.36 -13.58
N ILE A 203 8.79 7.76 -14.07
CA ILE A 203 9.00 8.15 -15.47
C ILE A 203 8.71 6.96 -16.40
N LYS A 204 9.17 5.75 -16.04
CA LYS A 204 8.89 4.53 -16.83
C LYS A 204 7.38 4.24 -16.82
N VAL A 205 6.74 4.27 -15.64
CA VAL A 205 5.29 4.07 -15.52
C VAL A 205 4.51 4.99 -16.44
N ILE A 206 4.81 6.30 -16.44
CA ILE A 206 4.14 7.27 -17.32
C ILE A 206 4.35 6.94 -18.80
N ARG A 207 5.56 6.51 -19.19
CA ARG A 207 5.84 6.12 -20.57
C ARG A 207 5.08 4.88 -21.02
N GLU A 208 4.81 3.96 -20.11
CA GLU A 208 4.11 2.71 -20.37
C GLU A 208 2.59 2.85 -20.36
N THR A 209 2.06 3.72 -19.50
CA THR A 209 0.61 3.80 -19.25
C THR A 209 -0.09 4.94 -19.96
N ASP A 210 0.61 6.03 -20.25
CA ASP A 210 -0.02 7.26 -20.72
C ASP A 210 0.14 7.47 -22.24
N SER A 211 -0.87 8.09 -22.86
CA SER A 211 -0.78 8.55 -24.23
C SER A 211 0.34 9.60 -24.39
N TRP A 212 0.85 9.79 -25.62
CA TRP A 212 1.90 10.76 -25.89
C TRP A 212 1.54 12.18 -25.44
N LYS A 213 0.27 12.59 -25.55
CA LYS A 213 -0.22 13.90 -25.09
C LYS A 213 -0.08 14.06 -23.57
N GLU A 214 -0.46 13.02 -22.82
CA GLU A 214 -0.30 13.00 -21.38
C GLU A 214 1.16 12.94 -20.96
N GLN A 215 2.02 12.21 -21.68
CA GLN A 215 3.44 12.18 -21.42
C GLN A 215 4.07 13.58 -21.55
N VAL A 216 3.73 14.35 -22.59
CA VAL A 216 4.17 15.74 -22.75
C VAL A 216 3.71 16.62 -21.58
N ARG A 217 2.54 16.38 -21.03
CA ARG A 217 2.00 17.12 -19.87
C ARG A 217 2.69 16.74 -18.56
N LEU A 218 2.96 15.45 -18.34
CA LEU A 218 3.35 14.91 -17.04
C LEU A 218 4.88 14.81 -16.85
N LEU A 219 5.61 14.41 -17.88
CA LEU A 219 7.06 14.15 -17.79
C LEU A 219 7.91 15.37 -17.45
N PRO A 220 7.66 16.58 -17.95
CA PRO A 220 8.53 17.74 -17.64
C PRO A 220 8.64 18.02 -16.14
N ARG A 221 7.52 17.95 -15.40
CA ARG A 221 7.50 18.15 -13.95
C ARG A 221 8.26 17.06 -13.20
N LEU A 222 8.14 15.82 -13.66
CA LEU A 222 8.78 14.67 -13.03
C LEU A 222 10.29 14.67 -13.31
N LEU A 223 10.70 15.00 -14.54
CA LEU A 223 12.11 15.17 -14.93
C LEU A 223 12.77 16.28 -14.11
N PHE A 224 12.11 17.43 -13.97
CA PHE A 224 12.61 18.52 -13.12
C PHE A 224 12.79 18.06 -11.67
N SER A 225 11.81 17.34 -11.12
CA SER A 225 11.87 16.79 -9.76
C SER A 225 13.03 15.78 -9.60
N TYR A 226 13.25 14.94 -10.61
CA TYR A 226 14.34 13.96 -10.62
C TYR A 226 15.71 14.64 -10.66
N ILE A 227 15.90 15.59 -11.56
CA ILE A 227 17.14 16.36 -11.69
C ILE A 227 17.45 17.10 -10.37
N SER A 228 16.45 17.80 -9.82
CA SER A 228 16.57 18.50 -8.55
C SER A 228 16.91 17.57 -7.37
N CYS A 229 16.33 16.35 -7.34
CA CYS A 229 16.63 15.34 -6.35
C CYS A 229 18.08 14.86 -6.43
N LYS A 230 18.58 14.58 -7.63
CA LYS A 230 19.96 14.18 -7.87
C LYS A 230 20.98 15.24 -7.44
N PHE A 231 20.72 16.51 -7.74
CA PHE A 231 21.60 17.62 -7.32
C PHE A 231 21.66 17.79 -5.79
N ARG A 232 20.62 17.35 -5.06
CA ARG A 232 20.58 17.39 -3.59
C ARG A 232 21.14 16.11 -2.91
N GLY A 233 21.69 15.17 -3.68
CA GLY A 233 22.25 13.93 -3.16
C GLY A 233 21.21 12.95 -2.54
N LYS A 234 19.96 13.05 -2.97
CA LYS A 234 18.84 12.23 -2.45
C LYS A 234 18.29 11.26 -3.48
#